data_5bbc1bfcf0d7d5ebd4b892b09ac908c3
#
_entry.id   5bbc1bfcf0d7d5ebd4b892b09ac908c3
#
_cell.length_a   1.000
_cell.length_b   1.000
_cell.length_c   1.000
_cell.angle_alpha   90.00
_cell.angle_beta   90.00
_cell.angle_gamma   90.00
#
_symmetry.space_group_name_H-M   'P 1'
#
loop_
_entity.id
_entity.type
_entity.pdbx_description
1 polymer ?
#
loop_
_entity_poly.entity_id
_entity_poly.type
_entity_poly.pdbx_seq_one_letter_code
_entity_poly.pdbx_strand_id
1 'polypeptide(L)'
;FFTLSLGIAAMEIFGSYMNKDRTLYGEAVQICALDTFVAIVAGLIIFPACFSFGVQPDQGPALIFVTLPNVFVNMTGGRIWGTLFFLFMTFASFSTVIAVFENLVAFLTDTFGMSRTKASIINGIIMFFACLPCIFGFNIWSDFNILGKGVLDLEDFVVSNLLLPIGAM
;
A
#
# COMPACT_ATOMS: atom_id res chain seq x y z
N PHE A 1 7.25 9.98 2.73
CA PHE A 1 7.59 9.89 1.31
C PHE A 1 6.86 8.75 0.62
N PHE A 2 7.04 7.50 1.08
CA PHE A 2 6.39 6.32 0.50
C PHE A 2 4.87 6.31 0.77
N THR A 3 4.42 6.66 1.96
CA THR A 3 3.01 6.68 2.36
C THR A 3 2.18 7.61 1.49
N LEU A 4 2.74 8.76 1.13
CA LEU A 4 2.08 9.77 0.29
C LEU A 4 2.31 9.55 -1.21
N SER A 5 3.03 8.49 -1.60
CA SER A 5 3.30 8.11 -2.99
C SER A 5 3.82 9.26 -3.86
N LEU A 6 4.71 10.10 -3.30
CA LEU A 6 5.24 11.29 -3.98
C LEU A 6 6.00 10.93 -5.25
N GLY A 7 6.71 9.79 -5.26
CA GLY A 7 7.50 9.35 -6.41
C GLY A 7 6.70 8.93 -7.64
N ILE A 8 5.39 8.75 -7.52
CA ILE A 8 4.49 8.38 -8.64
C ILE A 8 3.47 9.48 -8.97
N ALA A 9 3.69 10.70 -8.48
CA ALA A 9 2.84 11.87 -8.75
C ALA A 9 1.34 11.71 -8.36
N ALA A 10 1.00 10.75 -7.47
CA ALA A 10 -0.37 10.50 -7.06
C ALA A 10 -1.03 11.75 -6.44
N MET A 11 -0.27 12.50 -5.63
CA MET A 11 -0.75 13.74 -5.01
C MET A 11 -1.00 14.86 -6.03
N GLU A 12 -0.27 14.91 -7.14
CA GLU A 12 -0.48 15.89 -8.21
C GLU A 12 -1.82 15.65 -8.90
N ILE A 13 -2.17 14.38 -9.15
CA ILE A 13 -3.44 14.01 -9.77
C ILE A 13 -4.61 14.34 -8.85
N PHE A 14 -4.52 13.99 -7.55
CA PHE A 14 -5.54 14.40 -6.59
C PHE A 14 -5.65 15.92 -6.47
N GLY A 15 -4.51 16.63 -6.50
CA GLY A 15 -4.48 18.09 -6.54
C GLY A 15 -5.19 18.67 -7.75
N SER A 16 -5.14 18.01 -8.91
CA SER A 16 -5.83 18.45 -10.13
C SER A 16 -7.36 18.37 -10.04
N TYR A 17 -7.88 17.50 -9.18
CA TYR A 17 -9.32 17.32 -8.93
C TYR A 17 -9.86 18.22 -7.82
N MET A 18 -8.99 18.99 -7.14
CA MET A 18 -9.42 19.87 -6.06
C MET A 18 -10.24 21.05 -6.57
N ASN A 19 -11.28 21.41 -5.81
CA ASN A 19 -12.05 22.62 -6.04
C ASN A 19 -11.19 23.88 -5.76
N LYS A 20 -11.41 24.94 -6.54
CA LYS A 20 -10.67 26.22 -6.43
C LYS A 20 -10.85 26.93 -5.09
N ASP A 21 -11.82 26.55 -4.30
CA ASP A 21 -12.13 27.14 -2.99
C ASP A 21 -11.20 26.63 -1.86
N ARG A 22 -10.37 25.61 -2.15
CA ARG A 22 -9.44 25.02 -1.20
C ARG A 22 -8.00 25.41 -1.49
N THR A 23 -7.22 25.64 -0.45
CA THR A 23 -5.79 25.96 -0.59
C THR A 23 -4.97 24.69 -0.57
N LEU A 24 -4.10 24.49 -1.57
CA LEU A 24 -3.18 23.32 -1.62
C LEU A 24 -2.34 23.17 -0.36
N TYR A 25 -1.87 24.28 0.21
CA TYR A 25 -1.07 24.26 1.43
C TYR A 25 -1.88 23.74 2.64
N GLY A 26 -3.12 24.19 2.80
CA GLY A 26 -3.99 23.76 3.89
C GLY A 26 -4.28 22.26 3.84
N GLU A 27 -4.60 21.74 2.65
CA GLU A 27 -4.85 20.30 2.46
C GLU A 27 -3.58 19.48 2.67
N ALA A 28 -2.42 19.94 2.17
CA ALA A 28 -1.15 19.26 2.38
C ALA A 28 -0.79 19.13 3.87
N VAL A 29 -0.94 20.20 4.64
CA VAL A 29 -0.70 20.17 6.10
C VAL A 29 -1.67 19.22 6.80
N GLN A 30 -2.95 19.24 6.42
CA GLN A 30 -3.96 18.36 7.02
C GLN A 30 -3.65 16.88 6.70
N ILE A 31 -3.29 16.55 5.46
CA ILE A 31 -2.93 15.19 5.05
C ILE A 31 -1.69 14.74 5.84
N CYS A 32 -0.62 15.53 5.89
CA CYS A 32 0.58 15.18 6.64
C CYS A 32 0.31 15.00 8.14
N ALA A 33 -0.52 15.84 8.74
CA ALA A 33 -0.89 15.73 10.15
C ALA A 33 -1.68 14.45 10.44
N LEU A 34 -2.65 14.10 9.57
CA LEU A 34 -3.44 12.88 9.71
C LEU A 34 -2.58 11.63 9.47
N ASP A 35 -1.73 11.63 8.46
CA ASP A 35 -0.81 10.52 8.16
C ASP A 35 0.13 10.26 9.36
N THR A 36 0.75 11.32 9.88
CA THR A 36 1.62 11.23 11.06
C THR A 36 0.86 10.74 12.30
N PHE A 37 -0.34 11.24 12.54
CA PHE A 37 -1.17 10.82 13.66
C PHE A 37 -1.52 9.32 13.57
N VAL A 38 -1.97 8.86 12.41
CA VAL A 38 -2.30 7.44 12.19
C VAL A 38 -1.06 6.56 12.35
N ALA A 39 0.11 6.97 11.83
CA ALA A 39 1.36 6.24 11.96
C ALA A 39 1.78 6.08 13.44
N ILE A 40 1.69 7.15 14.23
CA ILE A 40 2.01 7.11 15.67
C ILE A 40 1.04 6.18 16.41
N VAL A 41 -0.27 6.31 16.18
CA VAL A 41 -1.29 5.47 16.84
C VAL A 41 -1.12 4.01 16.46
N ALA A 42 -0.89 3.71 15.18
CA ALA A 42 -0.64 2.35 14.71
C ALA A 42 0.62 1.76 15.37
N GLY A 43 1.70 2.52 15.45
CA GLY A 43 2.93 2.11 16.14
C GLY A 43 2.70 1.80 17.62
N LEU A 44 1.98 2.66 18.33
CA LEU A 44 1.63 2.47 19.74
C LEU A 44 0.78 1.21 19.99
N ILE A 45 0.03 0.74 19.01
CA ILE A 45 -0.78 -0.49 19.11
C ILE A 45 0.05 -1.71 18.73
N ILE A 46 0.75 -1.64 17.59
CA ILE A 46 1.42 -2.79 16.99
C ILE A 46 2.67 -3.19 17.78
N PHE A 47 3.55 -2.24 18.15
CA PHE A 47 4.78 -2.58 18.85
C PHE A 47 4.56 -3.27 20.20
N PRO A 48 3.73 -2.74 21.12
CA PRO A 48 3.45 -3.45 22.36
C PRO A 48 2.81 -4.83 22.15
N ALA A 49 1.93 -4.96 21.15
CA ALA A 49 1.35 -6.26 20.81
C ALA A 49 2.42 -7.26 20.36
N CYS A 50 3.32 -6.88 19.46
CA CYS A 50 4.41 -7.74 19.00
C CYS A 50 5.30 -8.19 20.17
N PHE A 51 5.72 -7.25 21.04
CA PHE A 51 6.56 -7.58 22.19
C PHE A 51 5.84 -8.48 23.21
N SER A 52 4.56 -8.28 23.43
CA SER A 52 3.76 -9.12 24.35
C SER A 52 3.64 -10.56 23.88
N PHE A 53 3.70 -10.80 22.58
CA PHE A 53 3.63 -12.13 21.97
C PHE A 53 4.99 -12.67 21.48
N GLY A 54 6.09 -11.97 21.81
CA GLY A 54 7.44 -12.41 21.49
C GLY A 54 7.77 -12.40 19.99
N VAL A 55 7.09 -11.56 19.23
CA VAL A 55 7.27 -11.46 17.77
C VAL A 55 8.15 -10.28 17.42
N GLN A 56 9.06 -10.48 16.48
CA GLN A 56 9.90 -9.39 15.96
C GLN A 56 9.08 -8.46 15.07
N PRO A 57 9.13 -7.14 15.31
CA PRO A 57 8.34 -6.17 14.55
C PRO A 57 8.90 -5.84 13.15
N ASP A 58 10.03 -6.41 12.76
CA ASP A 58 10.77 -6.13 11.52
C ASP A 58 10.46 -7.10 10.36
N GLN A 59 9.44 -7.92 10.49
CA GLN A 59 9.11 -8.97 9.53
C GLN A 59 8.39 -8.50 8.25
N GLY A 60 8.24 -7.20 8.03
CA GLY A 60 7.62 -6.66 6.82
C GLY A 60 6.18 -7.16 6.60
N PRO A 61 5.79 -7.54 5.36
CA PRO A 61 4.44 -8.04 5.05
C PRO A 61 4.02 -9.28 5.85
N ALA A 62 4.98 -10.12 6.25
CA ALA A 62 4.70 -11.29 7.09
C ALA A 62 4.15 -10.90 8.47
N LEU A 63 4.49 -9.72 8.98
CA LEU A 63 3.93 -9.20 10.23
C LEU A 63 2.41 -9.11 10.17
N ILE A 64 1.86 -8.65 9.05
CA ILE A 64 0.43 -8.42 8.88
C ILE A 64 -0.32 -9.73 8.62
N PHE A 65 0.20 -10.59 7.76
CA PHE A 65 -0.52 -11.76 7.27
C PHE A 65 -0.26 -13.04 8.05
N VAL A 66 0.86 -13.12 8.76
CA VAL A 66 1.23 -14.30 9.55
C VAL A 66 1.18 -14.01 11.05
N THR A 67 1.83 -12.94 11.46
CA THR A 67 2.05 -12.63 12.88
C THR A 67 0.79 -12.10 13.56
N LEU A 68 0.15 -11.07 13.00
CA LEU A 68 -1.05 -10.48 13.61
C LEU A 68 -2.23 -11.46 13.70
N PRO A 69 -2.53 -12.33 12.72
CA PRO A 69 -3.53 -13.37 12.90
C PRO A 69 -3.22 -14.29 14.09
N ASN A 70 -1.97 -14.69 14.29
CA ASN A 70 -1.58 -15.51 15.44
C ASN A 70 -1.75 -14.77 16.77
N VAL A 71 -1.47 -13.46 16.81
CA VAL A 71 -1.73 -12.63 17.99
C VAL A 71 -3.23 -12.59 18.30
N PHE A 72 -4.07 -12.37 17.31
CA PHE A 72 -5.53 -12.34 17.51
C PHE A 72 -6.10 -13.69 17.95
N VAL A 73 -5.58 -14.81 17.45
CA VAL A 73 -6.02 -16.14 17.89
C VAL A 73 -5.78 -16.36 19.39
N ASN A 74 -4.68 -15.85 19.92
CA ASN A 74 -4.29 -15.98 21.32
C ASN A 74 -4.89 -14.92 22.25
N MET A 75 -5.58 -13.91 21.71
CA MET A 75 -6.15 -12.81 22.47
C MET A 75 -7.61 -13.07 22.85
N THR A 76 -8.02 -12.68 24.07
CA THR A 76 -9.43 -12.75 24.50
C THR A 76 -10.29 -11.87 23.60
N GLY A 77 -11.30 -12.47 22.94
CA GLY A 77 -12.13 -11.76 21.96
C GLY A 77 -11.45 -11.52 20.61
N GLY A 78 -10.31 -12.15 20.35
CA GLY A 78 -9.49 -11.93 19.18
C GLY A 78 -10.19 -12.15 17.84
N ARG A 79 -11.22 -12.99 17.78
CA ARG A 79 -12.05 -13.15 16.58
C ARG A 79 -12.73 -11.85 16.17
N ILE A 80 -13.30 -11.12 17.13
CA ILE A 80 -13.99 -9.83 16.86
C ILE A 80 -12.96 -8.79 16.46
N TRP A 81 -11.91 -8.61 17.27
CA TRP A 81 -10.87 -7.63 17.02
C TRP A 81 -10.11 -7.91 15.73
N GLY A 82 -9.77 -9.16 15.45
CA GLY A 82 -9.12 -9.55 14.20
C GLY A 82 -10.01 -9.31 12.98
N THR A 83 -11.29 -9.62 13.06
CA THR A 83 -12.24 -9.35 11.97
C THR A 83 -12.34 -7.85 11.69
N LEU A 84 -12.49 -7.02 12.73
CA LEU A 84 -12.53 -5.56 12.59
C LEU A 84 -11.23 -5.01 12.00
N PHE A 85 -10.09 -5.49 12.49
CA PHE A 85 -8.79 -5.06 11.99
C PHE A 85 -8.64 -5.35 10.49
N PHE A 86 -8.88 -6.59 10.06
CA PHE A 86 -8.75 -6.95 8.65
C PHE A 86 -9.82 -6.30 7.77
N LEU A 87 -11.00 -6.03 8.29
CA LEU A 87 -12.04 -5.29 7.58
C LEU A 87 -11.59 -3.84 7.33
N PHE A 88 -11.11 -3.14 8.35
CA PHE A 88 -10.58 -1.79 8.18
C PHE A 88 -9.35 -1.75 7.28
N MET A 89 -8.49 -2.74 7.38
CA MET A 89 -7.32 -2.87 6.53
C MET A 89 -7.69 -3.09 5.06
N THR A 90 -8.75 -3.87 4.80
CA THR A 90 -9.30 -4.05 3.45
C THR A 90 -9.81 -2.72 2.89
N PHE A 91 -10.55 -1.93 3.66
CA PHE A 91 -10.98 -0.61 3.21
C PHE A 91 -9.82 0.35 2.96
N ALA A 92 -8.80 0.33 3.83
CA ALA A 92 -7.61 1.16 3.65
C ALA A 92 -6.84 0.76 2.38
N SER A 93 -6.63 -0.53 2.14
CA SER A 93 -5.96 -1.02 0.93
C SER A 93 -6.76 -0.71 -0.33
N PHE A 94 -8.10 -0.79 -0.27
CA PHE A 94 -8.97 -0.46 -1.39
C PHE A 94 -8.83 1.00 -1.83
N SER A 95 -8.76 1.93 -0.88
CA SER A 95 -8.55 3.35 -1.18
C SER A 95 -7.22 3.59 -1.88
N THR A 96 -6.15 2.92 -1.44
CA THR A 96 -4.82 3.01 -2.06
C THR A 96 -4.82 2.44 -3.49
N VAL A 97 -5.45 1.29 -3.68
CA VAL A 97 -5.57 0.67 -5.02
C VAL A 97 -6.32 1.59 -5.98
N ILE A 98 -7.42 2.20 -5.54
CA ILE A 98 -8.18 3.17 -6.38
C ILE A 98 -7.30 4.36 -6.73
N ALA A 99 -6.52 4.89 -5.78
CA ALA A 99 -5.62 6.00 -6.01
C ALA A 99 -4.56 5.71 -7.08
N VAL A 100 -3.88 4.55 -6.95
CA VAL A 100 -2.88 4.12 -7.93
C VAL A 100 -3.51 3.83 -9.28
N PHE A 101 -4.68 3.19 -9.29
CA PHE A 101 -5.41 2.90 -10.52
C PHE A 101 -5.79 4.17 -11.27
N GLU A 102 -6.32 5.18 -10.57
CA GLU A 102 -6.68 6.48 -11.16
C GLU A 102 -5.44 7.20 -11.71
N ASN A 103 -4.32 7.14 -11.00
CA ASN A 103 -3.04 7.70 -11.46
C ASN A 103 -2.63 7.11 -12.81
N LEU A 104 -2.65 5.80 -12.94
CA LEU A 104 -2.29 5.12 -14.20
C LEU A 104 -3.29 5.40 -15.32
N VAL A 105 -4.60 5.47 -15.00
CA VAL A 105 -5.62 5.83 -15.99
C VAL A 105 -5.44 7.25 -16.47
N ALA A 106 -5.16 8.20 -15.59
CA ALA A 106 -4.88 9.59 -15.95
C ALA A 106 -3.64 9.67 -16.86
N PHE A 107 -2.56 8.99 -16.49
CA PHE A 107 -1.34 8.93 -17.31
C PHE A 107 -1.63 8.40 -18.73
N LEU A 108 -2.35 7.28 -18.85
CA LEU A 108 -2.69 6.70 -20.15
C LEU A 108 -3.59 7.62 -20.99
N THR A 109 -4.52 8.33 -20.32
CA THR A 109 -5.43 9.25 -20.99
C THR A 109 -4.70 10.49 -21.49
N ASP A 110 -3.86 11.08 -20.65
CA ASP A 110 -3.19 12.35 -20.93
C ASP A 110 -2.01 12.18 -21.91
N THR A 111 -1.25 11.09 -21.76
CA THR A 111 -0.07 10.84 -22.60
C THR A 111 -0.42 10.27 -23.96
N PHE A 112 -1.36 9.31 -24.02
CA PHE A 112 -1.70 8.61 -25.25
C PHE A 112 -3.01 9.05 -25.88
N GLY A 113 -3.71 10.03 -25.28
CA GLY A 113 -5.00 10.52 -25.78
C GLY A 113 -6.09 9.46 -25.83
N MET A 114 -5.99 8.41 -24.99
CA MET A 114 -6.93 7.30 -24.98
C MET A 114 -8.24 7.69 -24.29
N SER A 115 -9.36 7.11 -24.70
CA SER A 115 -10.59 7.28 -23.95
C SER A 115 -10.49 6.61 -22.57
N ARG A 116 -11.05 7.25 -21.54
CA ARG A 116 -11.00 6.80 -20.14
C ARG A 116 -11.41 5.32 -19.97
N THR A 117 -12.44 4.88 -20.70
CA THR A 117 -12.90 3.49 -20.66
C THR A 117 -11.84 2.51 -21.17
N LYS A 118 -11.19 2.84 -22.29
CA LYS A 118 -10.11 2.00 -22.84
C LYS A 118 -8.90 1.97 -21.91
N ALA A 119 -8.48 3.12 -21.39
CA ALA A 119 -7.40 3.23 -20.42
C ALA A 119 -7.68 2.40 -19.16
N SER A 120 -8.90 2.45 -18.62
CA SER A 120 -9.30 1.66 -17.46
C SER A 120 -9.25 0.14 -17.72
N ILE A 121 -9.74 -0.32 -18.87
CA ILE A 121 -9.71 -1.75 -19.22
C ILE A 121 -8.27 -2.24 -19.36
N ILE A 122 -7.44 -1.52 -20.11
CA ILE A 122 -6.03 -1.87 -20.32
C ILE A 122 -5.29 -1.89 -18.97
N ASN A 123 -5.47 -0.86 -18.17
CA ASN A 123 -4.85 -0.78 -16.85
C ASN A 123 -5.30 -1.94 -15.94
N GLY A 124 -6.59 -2.28 -15.93
CA GLY A 124 -7.11 -3.42 -15.18
C GLY A 124 -6.46 -4.75 -15.59
N ILE A 125 -6.29 -4.97 -16.90
CA ILE A 125 -5.62 -6.17 -17.43
C ILE A 125 -4.14 -6.18 -16.99
N ILE A 126 -3.42 -5.08 -17.15
CA ILE A 126 -2.01 -4.97 -16.75
C ILE A 126 -1.85 -5.22 -15.25
N MET A 127 -2.67 -4.58 -14.42
CA MET A 127 -2.65 -4.76 -12.96
C MET A 127 -2.95 -6.22 -12.57
N PHE A 128 -3.92 -6.84 -13.21
CA PHE A 128 -4.23 -8.26 -12.97
C PHE A 128 -3.02 -9.15 -13.20
N PHE A 129 -2.36 -9.03 -14.34
CA PHE A 129 -1.17 -9.82 -14.64
C PHE A 129 0.04 -9.45 -13.78
N ALA A 130 0.20 -8.18 -13.41
CA ALA A 130 1.28 -7.72 -12.54
C ALA A 130 1.14 -8.21 -11.08
N CYS A 131 -0.08 -8.49 -10.61
CA CYS A 131 -0.30 -9.05 -9.28
C CYS A 131 -0.03 -10.57 -9.20
N LEU A 132 -0.02 -11.29 -10.33
CA LEU A 132 0.16 -12.75 -10.32
C LEU A 132 1.50 -13.20 -9.71
N PRO A 133 2.66 -12.59 -10.02
CA PRO A 133 3.92 -12.98 -9.41
C PRO A 133 3.91 -12.84 -7.89
N CYS A 134 3.34 -11.75 -7.35
CA CYS A 134 3.17 -11.57 -5.91
C CYS A 134 2.35 -12.71 -5.28
N ILE A 135 1.21 -13.08 -5.90
CA ILE A 135 0.33 -14.15 -5.41
C ILE A 135 1.04 -15.51 -5.47
N PHE A 136 1.74 -15.81 -6.55
CA PHE A 136 2.49 -17.05 -6.71
C PHE A 136 3.70 -17.13 -5.78
N GLY A 137 4.30 -16.00 -5.44
CA GLY A 137 5.40 -15.91 -4.48
C GLY A 137 5.04 -16.41 -3.08
N PHE A 138 3.77 -16.29 -2.67
CA PHE A 138 3.30 -16.83 -1.39
C PHE A 138 2.88 -18.30 -1.46
N ASN A 139 2.76 -18.90 -2.64
CA ASN A 139 2.24 -20.26 -2.78
C ASN A 139 3.20 -21.14 -3.58
N ILE A 140 3.09 -21.12 -4.91
CA ILE A 140 3.81 -22.02 -5.81
C ILE A 140 5.31 -21.71 -5.86
N TRP A 141 5.67 -20.43 -5.70
CA TRP A 141 7.05 -19.95 -5.75
C TRP A 141 7.61 -19.58 -4.37
N SER A 142 7.05 -20.13 -3.29
CA SER A 142 7.51 -19.86 -1.91
C SER A 142 9.00 -20.25 -1.70
N ASP A 143 9.47 -21.28 -2.39
CA ASP A 143 10.85 -21.73 -2.34
C ASP A 143 11.79 -21.03 -3.34
N PHE A 144 11.22 -20.19 -4.21
CA PHE A 144 11.97 -19.46 -5.22
C PHE A 144 12.56 -18.19 -4.63
N ASN A 145 13.82 -18.27 -4.22
CA ASN A 145 14.55 -17.15 -3.64
C ASN A 145 15.60 -16.62 -4.63
N ILE A 146 15.49 -15.35 -5.01
CA ILE A 146 16.51 -14.64 -5.78
C ILE A 146 17.27 -13.71 -4.83
N LEU A 147 18.58 -13.84 -4.76
CA LEU A 147 19.46 -13.07 -3.86
C LEU A 147 19.07 -13.19 -2.38
N GLY A 148 18.50 -14.33 -1.96
CA GLY A 148 18.05 -14.56 -0.60
C GLY A 148 16.74 -13.84 -0.21
N LYS A 149 16.02 -13.31 -1.19
CA LYS A 149 14.72 -12.64 -1.00
C LYS A 149 13.62 -13.39 -1.75
N GLY A 150 12.45 -13.44 -1.15
CA GLY A 150 11.24 -13.91 -1.81
C GLY A 150 10.80 -12.98 -2.95
N VAL A 151 9.88 -13.44 -3.78
CA VAL A 151 9.39 -12.67 -4.95
C VAL A 151 8.83 -11.32 -4.52
N LEU A 152 7.98 -11.28 -3.50
CA LEU A 152 7.40 -10.03 -2.98
C LEU A 152 8.46 -9.08 -2.44
N ASP A 153 9.43 -9.59 -1.65
CA ASP A 153 10.49 -8.78 -1.08
C ASP A 153 11.42 -8.21 -2.16
N LEU A 154 11.58 -8.94 -3.26
CA LEU A 154 12.35 -8.48 -4.41
C LEU A 154 11.61 -7.39 -5.18
N GLU A 155 10.32 -7.56 -5.41
CA GLU A 155 9.47 -6.55 -6.06
C GLU A 155 9.41 -5.27 -5.21
N ASP A 156 9.21 -5.39 -3.90
CA ASP A 156 9.25 -4.25 -2.98
C ASP A 156 10.62 -3.56 -2.99
N PHE A 157 11.71 -4.32 -2.96
CA PHE A 157 13.06 -3.76 -3.04
C PHE A 157 13.29 -2.96 -4.32
N VAL A 158 12.88 -3.48 -5.47
CA VAL A 158 13.03 -2.79 -6.76
C VAL A 158 12.19 -1.51 -6.79
N VAL A 159 10.93 -1.59 -6.36
CA VAL A 159 10.03 -0.43 -6.34
C VAL A 159 10.49 0.62 -5.33
N SER A 160 10.71 0.22 -4.09
CA SER A 160 10.95 1.15 -2.98
C SER A 160 12.36 1.74 -3.00
N ASN A 161 13.37 0.98 -3.44
CA ASN A 161 14.76 1.44 -3.39
C ASN A 161 15.33 1.92 -4.73
N LEU A 162 14.71 1.56 -5.85
CA LEU A 162 15.17 1.96 -7.17
C LEU A 162 14.16 2.87 -7.88
N LEU A 163 12.94 2.40 -8.13
CA LEU A 163 12.00 3.13 -8.98
C LEU A 163 11.45 4.40 -8.33
N LEU A 164 11.04 4.34 -7.06
CA LEU A 164 10.50 5.50 -6.36
C LEU A 164 11.53 6.62 -6.14
N PRO A 165 12.77 6.36 -5.69
CA PRO A 165 13.78 7.40 -5.59
C PRO A 165 14.19 8.01 -6.95
N ILE A 166 14.31 7.17 -7.98
CA ILE A 166 14.62 7.65 -9.34
C ILE A 166 13.46 8.48 -9.91
N GLY A 167 12.22 8.06 -9.69
CA GLY A 167 11.04 8.80 -10.15
C GLY A 167 10.81 10.13 -9.41
N ALA A 168 11.38 10.29 -8.21
CA ALA A 168 11.28 11.51 -7.42
C ALA A 168 12.39 12.55 -7.70
N MET A 169 13.41 12.18 -8.48
CA MET A 169 14.51 13.05 -8.92
C MET A 169 14.16 13.81 -10.19
#